data_7a539394b555a84321d12c7cee20616c
#
_entry.id   7a539394b555a84321d12c7cee20616c
#
_cell.length_a   1.000
_cell.length_b   1.000
_cell.length_c   1.000
_cell.angle_alpha   90.00
_cell.angle_beta   90.00
_cell.angle_gamma   90.00
#
_symmetry.space_group_name_H-M   'P 1'
#
loop_
_entity.id
_entity.type
_entity.pdbx_description
1 polymer ?
#
loop_
_entity_poly.entity_id
_entity_poly.type
_entity_poly.pdbx_seq_one_letter_code
_entity_poly.pdbx_strand_id
1 'polypeptide(L)'
;MSETVGVVALCTVLGLVIGSFLNVVIWRVPRGESVVRPGSHCPSCDQEIRARDNIPVVSWLLLRGKCRDCGNPISARYPAVELLTAVVFGLLAWHFGLSWELPAYLFLAAIGVALAIIDIDHRRLPDVLTLPATPVMLALLLLPSVLDHQWGSLLRAVLAGVALFAFYFVLAFIYPAGMGLGDVKLAPLLGVALGWISWGLVAWGTFLGFALGAVIGVAIAIARRSGRKTAIPFGPFMLTGTLIALLAGNQLTSWYLGLFS
;
A
#
# COMPACT_ATOMS: atom_id res chain seq x y z
N MET A 1 19.78 6.58 19.04
CA MET A 1 19.35 5.16 19.04
C MET A 1 18.06 4.92 19.81
N SER A 2 17.87 5.45 21.01
CA SER A 2 16.63 5.24 21.79
C SER A 2 15.36 5.85 21.14
N GLU A 3 15.45 7.06 20.59
CA GLU A 3 14.31 7.74 19.94
C GLU A 3 13.84 6.99 18.69
N THR A 4 14.76 6.57 17.81
CA THR A 4 14.41 5.81 16.61
C THR A 4 13.70 4.50 16.96
N VAL A 5 14.21 3.77 17.97
CA VAL A 5 13.59 2.52 18.43
C VAL A 5 12.17 2.78 18.96
N GLY A 6 11.97 3.87 19.70
CA GLY A 6 10.65 4.26 20.20
C GLY A 6 9.65 4.58 19.09
N VAL A 7 10.07 5.35 18.08
CA VAL A 7 9.23 5.68 16.90
C VAL A 7 8.88 4.42 16.12
N VAL A 8 9.85 3.54 15.85
CA VAL A 8 9.62 2.27 15.15
C VAL A 8 8.63 1.40 15.91
N ALA A 9 8.82 1.23 17.22
CA ALA A 9 7.92 0.42 18.04
C ALA A 9 6.48 0.98 18.03
N LEU A 10 6.33 2.30 18.21
CA LEU A 10 5.04 2.98 18.17
C LEU A 10 4.34 2.80 16.82
N CYS A 11 5.05 3.05 15.71
CA CYS A 11 4.49 2.90 14.37
C CYS A 11 4.16 1.45 14.05
N THR A 12 4.96 0.47 14.53
CA THR A 12 4.65 -0.96 14.36
C THR A 12 3.35 -1.33 15.08
N VAL A 13 3.15 -0.87 16.32
CA VAL A 13 1.91 -1.10 17.06
C VAL A 13 0.73 -0.40 16.39
N LEU A 14 0.91 0.86 15.95
CA LEU A 14 -0.10 1.58 15.16
C LEU A 14 -0.45 0.80 13.89
N GLY A 15 0.55 0.23 13.21
CA GLY A 15 0.37 -0.60 12.03
C GLY A 15 -0.48 -1.85 12.28
N LEU A 16 -0.36 -2.50 13.45
CA LEU A 16 -1.24 -3.60 13.86
C LEU A 16 -2.69 -3.13 13.96
N VAL A 17 -2.93 -2.02 14.65
CA VAL A 17 -4.29 -1.47 14.85
C VAL A 17 -4.92 -1.04 13.53
N ILE A 18 -4.17 -0.29 12.72
CA ILE A 18 -4.61 0.11 11.37
C ILE A 18 -4.86 -1.12 10.50
N GLY A 19 -3.96 -2.12 10.52
CA GLY A 19 -4.12 -3.37 9.76
C GLY A 19 -5.41 -4.13 10.12
N SER A 20 -5.79 -4.14 11.40
CA SER A 20 -7.07 -4.71 11.83
C SER A 20 -8.25 -3.96 11.21
N PHE A 21 -8.21 -2.63 11.20
CA PHE A 21 -9.23 -1.82 10.51
C PHE A 21 -9.21 -2.03 8.98
N LEU A 22 -8.03 -2.18 8.37
CA LEU A 22 -7.92 -2.45 6.94
C LEU A 22 -8.62 -3.75 6.53
N ASN A 23 -8.67 -4.76 7.37
CA ASN A 23 -9.46 -5.98 7.11
C ASN A 23 -10.94 -5.65 6.87
N VAL A 24 -11.51 -4.70 7.62
CA VAL A 24 -12.89 -4.21 7.41
C VAL A 24 -13.01 -3.47 6.07
N VAL A 25 -12.05 -2.59 5.78
CA VAL A 25 -12.02 -1.83 4.51
C VAL A 25 -11.94 -2.78 3.31
N ILE A 26 -11.01 -3.75 3.35
CA ILE A 26 -10.79 -4.74 2.29
C ILE A 26 -12.04 -5.58 2.03
N TRP A 27 -12.78 -5.93 3.08
CA TRP A 27 -13.99 -6.71 2.95
C TRP A 27 -15.19 -5.88 2.46
N ARG A 28 -15.43 -4.71 3.07
CA ARG A 28 -16.67 -3.94 2.90
C ARG A 28 -16.66 -3.01 1.68
N VAL A 29 -15.54 -2.31 1.44
CA VAL A 29 -15.48 -1.32 0.35
C VAL A 29 -15.81 -1.92 -1.02
N PRO A 30 -15.28 -3.09 -1.42
CA PRO A 30 -15.63 -3.67 -2.71
C PRO A 30 -17.11 -4.08 -2.84
N ARG A 31 -17.80 -4.24 -1.70
CA ARG A 31 -19.23 -4.60 -1.61
C ARG A 31 -20.14 -3.39 -1.51
N GLY A 32 -19.58 -2.18 -1.40
CA GLY A 32 -20.37 -0.95 -1.18
C GLY A 32 -20.97 -0.86 0.23
N GLU A 33 -20.44 -1.63 1.18
CA GLU A 33 -20.91 -1.66 2.56
C GLU A 33 -20.25 -0.57 3.40
N SER A 34 -20.95 -0.10 4.44
CA SER A 34 -20.41 0.89 5.38
C SER A 34 -19.26 0.30 6.19
N VAL A 35 -18.13 1.02 6.24
CA VAL A 35 -16.96 0.64 7.07
C VAL A 35 -17.15 0.98 8.56
N VAL A 36 -18.20 1.75 8.90
CA VAL A 36 -18.47 2.21 10.26
C VAL A 36 -19.50 1.34 10.98
N ARG A 37 -20.57 0.93 10.29
CA ARG A 37 -21.68 0.16 10.88
C ARG A 37 -22.13 -0.96 9.93
N PRO A 38 -22.54 -2.10 10.47
CA PRO A 38 -22.49 -2.54 11.87
C PRO A 38 -21.06 -2.78 12.37
N GLY A 39 -20.88 -3.04 13.69
CA GLY A 39 -19.60 -3.47 14.27
C GLY A 39 -19.07 -4.77 13.63
N SER A 40 -17.86 -5.17 13.99
CA SER A 40 -17.29 -6.45 13.54
C SER A 40 -18.05 -7.61 14.19
N HIS A 41 -18.50 -8.57 13.38
CA HIS A 41 -19.25 -9.75 13.80
C HIS A 41 -18.73 -11.01 13.11
N CYS A 42 -19.01 -12.15 13.69
CA CYS A 42 -18.64 -13.44 13.11
C CYS A 42 -19.58 -13.75 11.92
N PRO A 43 -19.06 -14.02 10.71
CA PRO A 43 -19.91 -14.28 9.54
C PRO A 43 -20.71 -15.60 9.64
N SER A 44 -20.38 -16.46 10.60
CA SER A 44 -21.01 -17.77 10.76
C SER A 44 -22.11 -17.80 11.81
N CYS A 45 -22.01 -17.03 12.89
CA CYS A 45 -23.00 -17.01 13.97
C CYS A 45 -23.58 -15.63 14.26
N ASP A 46 -23.15 -14.62 13.49
CA ASP A 46 -23.58 -13.21 13.57
C ASP A 46 -23.35 -12.54 14.95
N GLN A 47 -22.59 -13.21 15.84
CA GLN A 47 -22.27 -12.68 17.15
C GLN A 47 -21.24 -11.55 17.02
N GLU A 48 -21.45 -10.45 17.71
CA GLU A 48 -20.54 -9.30 17.75
C GLU A 48 -19.18 -9.69 18.35
N ILE A 49 -18.09 -9.26 17.71
CA ILE A 49 -16.73 -9.51 18.19
C ILE A 49 -16.43 -8.55 19.34
N ARG A 50 -16.17 -9.11 20.53
CA ARG A 50 -15.85 -8.33 21.74
C ARG A 50 -14.51 -7.63 21.56
N ALA A 51 -14.32 -6.45 22.15
CA ALA A 51 -13.08 -5.67 22.04
C ALA A 51 -11.81 -6.49 22.39
N ARG A 52 -11.88 -7.34 23.42
CA ARG A 52 -10.78 -8.24 23.83
C ARG A 52 -10.45 -9.31 22.78
N ASP A 53 -11.38 -9.65 21.91
CA ASP A 53 -11.23 -10.65 20.85
C ASP A 53 -10.83 -9.99 19.51
N ASN A 54 -10.67 -8.67 19.50
CA ASN A 54 -10.26 -7.87 18.36
C ASN A 54 -8.84 -7.24 18.55
N ILE A 55 -8.05 -7.75 19.49
CA ILE A 55 -6.64 -7.34 19.64
C ILE A 55 -5.84 -7.95 18.47
N PRO A 56 -5.22 -7.13 17.62
CA PRO A 56 -4.60 -7.60 16.38
C PRO A 56 -3.58 -8.71 16.65
N VAL A 57 -3.62 -9.75 15.83
CA VAL A 57 -2.75 -10.96 15.89
C VAL A 57 -2.93 -11.74 17.20
N VAL A 58 -2.87 -11.07 18.35
CA VAL A 58 -2.90 -11.69 19.69
C VAL A 58 -4.18 -12.49 19.91
N SER A 59 -5.34 -11.89 19.61
CA SER A 59 -6.62 -12.59 19.78
C SER A 59 -6.75 -13.81 18.88
N TRP A 60 -6.27 -13.70 17.63
CA TRP A 60 -6.29 -14.83 16.70
C TRP A 60 -5.43 -16.00 17.23
N LEU A 61 -4.23 -15.73 17.78
CA LEU A 61 -3.35 -16.73 18.37
C LEU A 61 -3.98 -17.35 19.62
N LEU A 62 -4.52 -16.54 20.55
CA LEU A 62 -5.14 -17.01 21.78
C LEU A 62 -6.39 -17.86 21.52
N LEU A 63 -7.17 -17.49 20.51
CA LEU A 63 -8.37 -18.23 20.08
C LEU A 63 -8.03 -19.40 19.13
N ARG A 64 -6.75 -19.62 18.83
CA ARG A 64 -6.25 -20.65 17.90
C ARG A 64 -6.95 -20.59 16.54
N GLY A 65 -7.20 -19.38 16.05
CA GLY A 65 -7.84 -19.12 14.77
C GLY A 65 -9.31 -19.53 14.71
N LYS A 66 -10.04 -19.50 15.83
CA LYS A 66 -11.46 -19.90 15.91
C LYS A 66 -12.31 -18.83 16.57
N CYS A 67 -13.57 -18.72 16.15
CA CYS A 67 -14.54 -17.88 16.84
C CYS A 67 -14.77 -18.39 18.28
N ARG A 68 -14.83 -17.47 19.25
CA ARG A 68 -15.05 -17.81 20.66
C ARG A 68 -16.41 -18.47 20.90
N ASP A 69 -17.43 -18.02 20.18
CA ASP A 69 -18.83 -18.41 20.48
C ASP A 69 -19.25 -19.67 19.68
N CYS A 70 -18.89 -19.77 18.38
CA CYS A 70 -19.30 -20.90 17.54
C CYS A 70 -18.17 -21.88 17.16
N GLY A 71 -16.93 -21.57 17.48
CA GLY A 71 -15.77 -22.43 17.15
C GLY A 71 -15.37 -22.45 15.67
N ASN A 72 -16.08 -21.76 14.77
CA ASN A 72 -15.75 -21.73 13.34
C ASN A 72 -14.40 -21.09 13.10
N PRO A 73 -13.63 -21.58 12.08
CA PRO A 73 -12.29 -21.09 11.79
C PRO A 73 -12.31 -19.63 11.27
N ILE A 74 -11.37 -18.84 11.78
CA ILE A 74 -11.07 -17.48 11.32
C ILE A 74 -9.87 -17.53 10.39
N SER A 75 -10.00 -17.02 9.17
CA SER A 75 -8.94 -17.04 8.17
C SER A 75 -7.63 -16.43 8.70
N ALA A 76 -6.50 -17.09 8.43
CA ALA A 76 -5.15 -16.56 8.71
C ALA A 76 -4.82 -15.28 7.93
N ARG A 77 -5.63 -14.91 6.95
CA ARG A 77 -5.51 -13.65 6.22
C ARG A 77 -5.64 -12.43 7.14
N TYR A 78 -6.52 -12.49 8.15
CA TYR A 78 -6.72 -11.38 9.08
C TYR A 78 -5.41 -11.00 9.80
N PRO A 79 -4.77 -11.90 10.55
CA PRO A 79 -3.49 -11.58 11.17
C PRO A 79 -2.36 -11.33 10.15
N ALA A 80 -2.42 -11.89 8.94
CA ALA A 80 -1.43 -11.61 7.90
C ALA A 80 -1.49 -10.14 7.42
N VAL A 81 -2.67 -9.58 7.23
CA VAL A 81 -2.85 -8.14 6.89
C VAL A 81 -2.36 -7.26 8.03
N GLU A 82 -2.68 -7.60 9.27
CA GLU A 82 -2.24 -6.87 10.46
C GLU A 82 -0.71 -6.84 10.57
N LEU A 83 -0.06 -7.99 10.43
CA LEU A 83 1.39 -8.11 10.45
C LEU A 83 2.04 -7.41 9.27
N LEU A 84 1.51 -7.54 8.06
CA LEU A 84 2.02 -6.86 6.88
C LEU A 84 2.01 -5.35 7.09
N THR A 85 0.89 -4.80 7.57
CA THR A 85 0.75 -3.37 7.83
C THR A 85 1.73 -2.93 8.92
N ALA A 86 1.88 -3.70 10.00
CA ALA A 86 2.82 -3.42 11.08
C ALA A 86 4.28 -3.41 10.60
N VAL A 87 4.67 -4.38 9.79
CA VAL A 87 6.03 -4.47 9.22
C VAL A 87 6.30 -3.28 8.31
N VAL A 88 5.38 -2.94 7.41
CA VAL A 88 5.56 -1.80 6.49
C VAL A 88 5.65 -0.48 7.28
N PHE A 89 4.80 -0.30 8.29
CA PHE A 89 4.85 0.89 9.17
C PHE A 89 6.18 0.98 9.92
N GLY A 90 6.64 -0.14 10.48
CA GLY A 90 7.95 -0.21 11.15
C GLY A 90 9.12 0.11 10.22
N LEU A 91 9.12 -0.43 9.00
CA LEU A 91 10.15 -0.15 7.99
C LEU A 91 10.17 1.31 7.57
N LEU A 92 8.99 1.93 7.35
CA LEU A 92 8.90 3.34 7.01
C LEU A 92 9.34 4.23 8.18
N ALA A 93 8.94 3.88 9.40
CA ALA A 93 9.38 4.60 10.60
C ALA A 93 10.89 4.47 10.82
N TRP A 94 11.48 3.32 10.51
CA TRP A 94 12.93 3.13 10.56
C TRP A 94 13.66 3.96 9.49
N HIS A 95 13.08 4.05 8.29
CA HIS A 95 13.67 4.78 7.15
C HIS A 95 13.57 6.31 7.32
N PHE A 96 12.40 6.81 7.71
CA PHE A 96 12.13 8.26 7.83
C PHE A 96 12.44 8.84 9.21
N GLY A 97 12.52 7.98 10.24
CA GLY A 97 12.64 8.46 11.62
C GLY A 97 11.43 9.28 12.06
N LEU A 98 11.63 10.17 13.04
CA LEU A 98 10.63 11.14 13.47
C LEU A 98 10.71 12.37 12.57
N SER A 99 10.05 12.33 11.45
CA SER A 99 9.99 13.40 10.44
C SER A 99 8.55 13.82 10.16
N TRP A 100 8.37 15.03 9.62
CA TRP A 100 7.05 15.53 9.26
C TRP A 100 6.45 14.83 8.03
N GLU A 101 7.27 14.14 7.25
CA GLU A 101 6.82 13.32 6.11
C GLU A 101 6.26 11.96 6.55
N LEU A 102 6.68 11.43 7.69
CA LEU A 102 6.30 10.08 8.13
C LEU A 102 4.78 9.83 8.11
N PRO A 103 3.91 10.73 8.59
CA PRO A 103 2.46 10.52 8.51
C PRO A 103 1.94 10.31 7.09
N ALA A 104 2.50 11.01 6.09
CA ALA A 104 2.13 10.87 4.69
C ALA A 104 2.49 9.48 4.16
N TYR A 105 3.66 8.95 4.52
CA TYR A 105 4.10 7.62 4.09
C TYR A 105 3.41 6.49 4.86
N LEU A 106 3.03 6.68 6.12
CA LEU A 106 2.17 5.73 6.83
C LEU A 106 0.77 5.67 6.21
N PHE A 107 0.21 6.82 5.81
CA PHE A 107 -1.03 6.87 5.06
C PHE A 107 -0.92 6.14 3.71
N LEU A 108 0.16 6.39 2.94
CA LEU A 108 0.43 5.67 1.69
C LEU A 108 0.48 4.16 1.91
N ALA A 109 1.15 3.70 2.98
CA ALA A 109 1.25 2.28 3.31
C ALA A 109 -0.12 1.68 3.64
N ALA A 110 -0.94 2.36 4.45
CA ALA A 110 -2.28 1.89 4.81
C ALA A 110 -3.18 1.74 3.57
N ILE A 111 -3.27 2.80 2.76
CA ILE A 111 -4.04 2.77 1.51
C ILE A 111 -3.45 1.75 0.53
N GLY A 112 -2.13 1.65 0.42
CA GLY A 112 -1.44 0.71 -0.46
C GLY A 112 -1.72 -0.74 -0.09
N VAL A 113 -1.66 -1.12 1.18
CA VAL A 113 -2.01 -2.47 1.65
C VAL A 113 -3.46 -2.80 1.32
N ALA A 114 -4.40 -1.89 1.61
CA ALA A 114 -5.81 -2.12 1.30
C ALA A 114 -6.04 -2.30 -0.21
N LEU A 115 -5.51 -1.39 -1.03
CA LEU A 115 -5.66 -1.45 -2.49
C LEU A 115 -5.00 -2.68 -3.10
N ALA A 116 -3.79 -3.05 -2.65
CA ALA A 116 -3.10 -4.24 -3.13
C ALA A 116 -3.91 -5.51 -2.90
N ILE A 117 -4.48 -5.67 -1.72
CA ILE A 117 -5.25 -6.86 -1.37
C ILE A 117 -6.61 -6.87 -2.08
N ILE A 118 -7.28 -5.72 -2.19
CA ILE A 118 -8.52 -5.61 -2.97
C ILE A 118 -8.27 -5.94 -4.44
N ASP A 119 -7.15 -5.49 -5.00
CA ASP A 119 -6.82 -5.76 -6.40
C ASP A 119 -6.49 -7.23 -6.65
N ILE A 120 -5.80 -7.89 -5.71
CA ILE A 120 -5.55 -9.34 -5.76
C ILE A 120 -6.87 -10.13 -5.77
N ASP A 121 -7.85 -9.73 -4.96
CA ASP A 121 -9.12 -10.45 -4.81
C ASP A 121 -10.11 -10.15 -5.95
N HIS A 122 -10.23 -8.89 -6.30
CA HIS A 122 -11.31 -8.37 -7.15
C HIS A 122 -10.84 -7.83 -8.49
N ARG A 123 -9.52 -7.69 -8.71
CA ARG A 123 -8.91 -7.10 -9.91
C ARG A 123 -9.47 -5.71 -10.23
N ARG A 124 -9.64 -4.92 -9.20
CA ARG A 124 -10.12 -3.54 -9.30
C ARG A 124 -9.58 -2.69 -8.15
N LEU A 125 -9.39 -1.43 -8.42
CA LEU A 125 -9.02 -0.42 -7.44
C LEU A 125 -10.24 0.51 -7.22
N PRO A 126 -10.91 0.45 -6.04
CA PRO A 126 -12.12 1.23 -5.78
C PRO A 126 -11.85 2.73 -5.82
N ASP A 127 -12.66 3.48 -6.56
CA ASP A 127 -12.52 4.94 -6.71
C ASP A 127 -12.64 5.68 -5.38
N VAL A 128 -13.47 5.17 -4.46
CA VAL A 128 -13.66 5.75 -3.13
C VAL A 128 -12.39 5.75 -2.29
N LEU A 129 -11.43 4.86 -2.57
CA LEU A 129 -10.11 4.85 -1.93
C LEU A 129 -9.07 5.56 -2.79
N THR A 130 -9.05 5.30 -4.09
CA THR A 130 -7.98 5.74 -4.99
C THR A 130 -8.04 7.25 -5.26
N LEU A 131 -9.23 7.80 -5.53
CA LEU A 131 -9.36 9.22 -5.90
C LEU A 131 -9.04 10.18 -4.74
N PRO A 132 -9.52 9.96 -3.50
CA PRO A 132 -9.18 10.86 -2.40
C PRO A 132 -7.74 10.67 -1.89
N ALA A 133 -7.09 9.56 -2.22
CA ALA A 133 -5.75 9.27 -1.68
C ALA A 133 -4.70 10.29 -2.13
N THR A 134 -4.74 10.74 -3.39
CA THR A 134 -3.77 11.74 -3.89
C THR A 134 -3.93 13.10 -3.20
N PRO A 135 -5.12 13.72 -3.11
CA PRO A 135 -5.28 14.98 -2.38
C PRO A 135 -4.98 14.86 -0.88
N VAL A 136 -5.30 13.72 -0.24
CA VAL A 136 -4.92 13.50 1.17
C VAL A 136 -3.40 13.43 1.32
N MET A 137 -2.70 12.71 0.44
CA MET A 137 -1.24 12.64 0.43
C MET A 137 -0.61 14.02 0.28
N LEU A 138 -1.12 14.85 -0.65
CA LEU A 138 -0.66 16.23 -0.84
C LEU A 138 -0.94 17.08 0.40
N ALA A 139 -2.10 16.95 1.02
CA ALA A 139 -2.45 17.67 2.25
C ALA A 139 -1.50 17.31 3.41
N LEU A 140 -1.13 16.04 3.55
CA LEU A 140 -0.15 15.60 4.56
C LEU A 140 1.26 16.13 4.26
N LEU A 141 1.66 16.23 2.99
CA LEU A 141 2.94 16.78 2.58
C LEU A 141 3.01 18.32 2.64
N LEU A 142 1.87 19.01 2.80
CA LEU A 142 1.87 20.44 3.11
C LEU A 142 2.53 20.71 4.47
N LEU A 143 2.43 19.80 5.43
CA LEU A 143 3.01 19.98 6.76
C LEU A 143 4.54 20.17 6.71
N PRO A 144 5.34 19.23 6.13
CA PRO A 144 6.78 19.45 5.96
C PRO A 144 7.09 20.61 5.00
N SER A 145 6.22 20.90 4.01
CA SER A 145 6.43 22.05 3.12
C SER A 145 6.41 23.36 3.86
N VAL A 146 5.54 23.51 4.85
CA VAL A 146 5.41 24.74 5.66
C VAL A 146 6.47 24.78 6.76
N LEU A 147 6.67 23.69 7.50
CA LEU A 147 7.55 23.66 8.68
C LEU A 147 9.03 23.64 8.31
N ASP A 148 9.39 22.87 7.27
CA ASP A 148 10.77 22.67 6.83
C ASP A 148 11.09 23.45 5.53
N HIS A 149 10.18 24.33 5.08
CA HIS A 149 10.31 25.14 3.86
C HIS A 149 10.58 24.31 2.58
N GLN A 150 10.03 23.11 2.48
CA GLN A 150 10.28 22.17 1.37
C GLN A 150 9.34 22.37 0.16
N TRP A 151 9.07 23.61 -0.22
CA TRP A 151 8.17 23.95 -1.34
C TRP A 151 8.63 23.37 -2.68
N GLY A 152 9.96 23.29 -2.90
CA GLY A 152 10.53 22.66 -4.09
C GLY A 152 10.22 21.17 -4.19
N SER A 153 10.22 20.46 -3.07
CA SER A 153 9.81 19.04 -2.98
C SER A 153 8.31 18.86 -3.26
N LEU A 154 7.47 19.76 -2.75
CA LEU A 154 6.04 19.73 -3.03
C LEU A 154 5.75 19.97 -4.52
N LEU A 155 6.38 20.96 -5.14
CA LEU A 155 6.22 21.20 -6.58
C LEU A 155 6.67 19.99 -7.39
N ARG A 156 7.83 19.40 -7.07
CA ARG A 156 8.30 18.17 -7.70
C ARG A 156 7.34 17.02 -7.52
N ALA A 157 6.75 16.85 -6.33
CA ALA A 157 5.74 15.83 -6.04
C ALA A 157 4.51 15.99 -6.94
N VAL A 158 3.97 17.20 -7.05
CA VAL A 158 2.83 17.48 -7.93
C VAL A 158 3.17 17.18 -9.40
N LEU A 159 4.32 17.67 -9.88
CA LEU A 159 4.77 17.43 -11.26
C LEU A 159 4.98 15.94 -11.54
N ALA A 160 5.54 15.19 -10.59
CA ALA A 160 5.73 13.74 -10.71
C ALA A 160 4.40 12.99 -10.69
N GLY A 161 3.43 13.44 -9.88
CA GLY A 161 2.07 12.91 -9.90
C GLY A 161 1.40 13.06 -11.25
N VAL A 162 1.48 14.28 -11.83
CA VAL A 162 0.95 14.55 -13.17
C VAL A 162 1.70 13.76 -14.24
N ALA A 163 3.03 13.68 -14.16
CA ALA A 163 3.85 12.95 -15.12
C ALA A 163 3.51 11.43 -15.11
N LEU A 164 3.40 10.81 -13.93
CA LEU A 164 3.01 9.41 -13.83
C LEU A 164 1.58 9.17 -14.29
N PHE A 165 0.64 10.06 -13.95
CA PHE A 165 -0.72 9.97 -14.49
C PHE A 165 -0.70 9.97 -16.02
N ALA A 166 -0.03 10.95 -16.61
CA ALA A 166 0.06 11.07 -18.07
C ALA A 166 0.72 9.83 -18.71
N PHE A 167 1.80 9.34 -18.12
CA PHE A 167 2.50 8.14 -18.58
C PHE A 167 1.59 6.91 -18.59
N TYR A 168 0.93 6.60 -17.46
CA TYR A 168 0.04 5.45 -17.36
C TYR A 168 -1.25 5.65 -18.19
N PHE A 169 -1.75 6.88 -18.30
CA PHE A 169 -2.88 7.18 -19.18
C PHE A 169 -2.56 6.93 -20.64
N VAL A 170 -1.40 7.37 -21.12
CA VAL A 170 -0.94 7.10 -22.49
C VAL A 170 -0.76 5.60 -22.73
N LEU A 171 -0.19 4.86 -21.78
CA LEU A 171 -0.08 3.40 -21.90
C LEU A 171 -1.45 2.73 -21.99
N ALA A 172 -2.40 3.13 -21.15
CA ALA A 172 -3.77 2.61 -21.18
C ALA A 172 -4.50 2.98 -22.47
N PHE A 173 -4.23 4.17 -23.02
CA PHE A 173 -4.78 4.61 -24.29
C PHE A 173 -4.23 3.81 -25.49
N ILE A 174 -2.91 3.55 -25.51
CA ILE A 174 -2.25 2.76 -26.58
C ILE A 174 -2.63 1.29 -26.47
N TYR A 175 -2.70 0.74 -25.27
CA TYR A 175 -2.98 -0.67 -25.04
C TYR A 175 -4.03 -0.91 -23.96
N PRO A 176 -5.33 -0.64 -24.27
CA PRO A 176 -6.41 -0.74 -23.29
C PRO A 176 -6.62 -2.13 -22.70
N ALA A 177 -6.22 -3.18 -23.43
CA ALA A 177 -6.34 -4.57 -22.96
C ALA A 177 -5.24 -4.95 -21.93
N GLY A 178 -4.18 -4.17 -21.81
CA GLY A 178 -3.03 -4.47 -20.97
C GLY A 178 -2.97 -3.68 -19.67
N MET A 179 -3.75 -2.59 -19.54
CA MET A 179 -3.67 -1.71 -18.37
C MET A 179 -5.06 -1.29 -17.91
N GLY A 180 -5.34 -1.50 -16.63
CA GLY A 180 -6.59 -1.09 -16.01
C GLY A 180 -6.66 0.41 -15.76
N LEU A 181 -7.84 1.02 -15.92
CA LEU A 181 -8.05 2.43 -15.53
C LEU A 181 -7.81 2.66 -14.03
N GLY A 182 -7.90 1.61 -13.21
CA GLY A 182 -7.54 1.67 -11.79
C GLY A 182 -6.08 2.02 -11.57
N ASP A 183 -5.17 1.42 -12.36
CA ASP A 183 -3.73 1.66 -12.29
C ASP A 183 -3.39 3.11 -12.68
N VAL A 184 -4.08 3.64 -13.69
CA VAL A 184 -3.98 5.04 -14.11
C VAL A 184 -4.37 5.99 -12.97
N LYS A 185 -5.43 5.67 -12.22
CA LYS A 185 -5.90 6.46 -11.07
C LYS A 185 -4.98 6.33 -9.85
N LEU A 186 -4.29 5.20 -9.69
CA LEU A 186 -3.30 4.98 -8.63
C LEU A 186 -1.98 5.72 -8.90
N ALA A 187 -1.59 5.86 -10.17
CA ALA A 187 -0.30 6.43 -10.58
C ALA A 187 -0.01 7.83 -10.01
N PRO A 188 -0.95 8.79 -9.95
CA PRO A 188 -0.70 10.11 -9.33
C PRO A 188 -0.27 10.02 -7.87
N LEU A 189 -0.91 9.15 -7.07
CA LEU A 189 -0.55 8.95 -5.67
C LEU A 189 0.90 8.51 -5.53
N LEU A 190 1.32 7.53 -6.34
CA LEU A 190 2.69 7.00 -6.31
C LEU A 190 3.69 8.03 -6.84
N GLY A 191 3.30 8.78 -7.87
CA GLY A 191 4.10 9.87 -8.40
C GLY A 191 4.34 10.98 -7.36
N VAL A 192 3.31 11.40 -6.65
CA VAL A 192 3.42 12.37 -5.55
C VAL A 192 4.36 11.84 -4.46
N ALA A 193 4.19 10.60 -4.03
CA ALA A 193 4.99 10.01 -2.97
C ALA A 193 6.47 9.90 -3.32
N LEU A 194 6.80 9.39 -4.51
CA LEU A 194 8.18 9.23 -4.96
C LEU A 194 8.81 10.56 -5.37
N GLY A 195 8.02 11.41 -6.04
CA GLY A 195 8.44 12.73 -6.49
C GLY A 195 8.77 13.69 -5.36
N TRP A 196 8.15 13.54 -4.19
CA TRP A 196 8.54 14.29 -2.99
C TRP A 196 10.03 14.12 -2.68
N ILE A 197 10.57 12.92 -2.82
CA ILE A 197 11.98 12.61 -2.54
C ILE A 197 12.87 12.96 -3.74
N SER A 198 12.63 12.35 -4.91
CA SER A 198 13.42 12.62 -6.10
C SER A 198 12.81 12.07 -7.40
N TRP A 199 13.22 12.62 -8.55
CA TRP A 199 12.89 12.06 -9.87
C TRP A 199 13.48 10.66 -10.08
N GLY A 200 14.65 10.38 -9.50
CA GLY A 200 15.27 9.06 -9.55
C GLY A 200 14.39 7.98 -8.93
N LEU A 201 13.75 8.28 -7.79
CA LEU A 201 12.83 7.34 -7.15
C LEU A 201 11.57 7.12 -7.99
N VAL A 202 11.06 8.15 -8.67
CA VAL A 202 9.93 7.99 -9.61
C VAL A 202 10.29 6.98 -10.71
N ALA A 203 11.48 7.13 -11.29
CA ALA A 203 11.97 6.20 -12.31
C ALA A 203 12.15 4.78 -11.77
N TRP A 204 12.80 4.62 -10.61
CA TRP A 204 13.00 3.30 -9.98
C TRP A 204 11.69 2.64 -9.57
N GLY A 205 10.78 3.37 -8.92
CA GLY A 205 9.48 2.81 -8.51
C GLY A 205 8.66 2.32 -9.69
N THR A 206 8.63 3.11 -10.77
CA THR A 206 7.97 2.73 -12.02
C THR A 206 8.62 1.50 -12.65
N PHE A 207 9.94 1.52 -12.81
CA PHE A 207 10.71 0.41 -13.38
C PHE A 207 10.51 -0.88 -12.57
N LEU A 208 10.64 -0.82 -11.25
CA LEU A 208 10.47 -1.98 -10.37
C LEU A 208 9.04 -2.53 -10.42
N GLY A 209 8.03 -1.68 -10.50
CA GLY A 209 6.65 -2.09 -10.70
C GLY A 209 6.46 -2.93 -11.96
N PHE A 210 6.99 -2.45 -13.09
CA PHE A 210 6.94 -3.21 -14.36
C PHE A 210 7.82 -4.46 -14.32
N ALA A 211 9.01 -4.41 -13.76
CA ALA A 211 9.91 -5.55 -13.67
C ALA A 211 9.30 -6.67 -12.81
N LEU A 212 8.74 -6.35 -11.64
CA LEU A 212 8.05 -7.32 -10.79
C LEU A 212 6.83 -7.91 -11.49
N GLY A 213 6.02 -7.07 -12.13
CA GLY A 213 4.86 -7.52 -12.89
C GLY A 213 5.25 -8.46 -14.05
N ALA A 214 6.32 -8.14 -14.78
CA ALA A 214 6.83 -8.98 -15.86
C ALA A 214 7.37 -10.31 -15.33
N VAL A 215 8.23 -10.32 -14.32
CA VAL A 215 8.84 -11.53 -13.75
C VAL A 215 7.76 -12.46 -13.19
N ILE A 216 6.88 -11.94 -12.35
CA ILE A 216 5.82 -12.73 -11.71
C ILE A 216 4.78 -13.16 -12.75
N GLY A 217 4.44 -12.29 -13.71
CA GLY A 217 3.55 -12.59 -14.80
C GLY A 217 4.03 -13.75 -15.66
N VAL A 218 5.31 -13.73 -16.05
CA VAL A 218 5.95 -14.81 -16.80
C VAL A 218 6.00 -16.09 -15.97
N ALA A 219 6.38 -16.01 -14.69
CA ALA A 219 6.43 -17.17 -13.80
C ALA A 219 5.05 -17.86 -13.66
N ILE A 220 3.97 -17.08 -13.50
CA ILE A 220 2.59 -17.61 -13.43
C ILE A 220 2.18 -18.22 -14.78
N ALA A 221 2.52 -17.58 -15.90
CA ALA A 221 2.18 -18.09 -17.23
C ALA A 221 2.84 -19.45 -17.49
N ILE A 222 4.10 -19.62 -17.10
CA ILE A 222 4.83 -20.88 -17.20
C ILE A 222 4.24 -21.95 -16.28
N ALA A 223 4.02 -21.60 -14.99
CA ALA A 223 3.56 -22.55 -13.97
C ALA A 223 2.15 -23.10 -14.27
N ARG A 224 1.25 -22.26 -14.80
CA ARG A 224 -0.15 -22.65 -15.06
C ARG A 224 -0.37 -23.25 -16.45
N ARG A 225 0.66 -23.34 -17.30
CA ARG A 225 0.50 -23.69 -18.72
C ARG A 225 -0.66 -22.94 -19.40
N SER A 226 -1.08 -21.83 -18.80
CA SER A 226 -2.19 -21.01 -19.26
C SER A 226 -1.72 -20.07 -20.35
N GLY A 227 -2.44 -20.04 -21.46
CA GLY A 227 -2.21 -19.07 -22.52
C GLY A 227 -2.37 -17.62 -22.00
N ARG A 228 -1.96 -16.65 -22.83
CA ARG A 228 -1.88 -15.18 -22.61
C ARG A 228 -3.08 -14.46 -21.96
N LYS A 229 -4.15 -15.15 -21.55
CA LYS A 229 -5.43 -14.56 -21.09
C LYS A 229 -5.59 -14.42 -19.57
N THR A 230 -4.58 -14.77 -18.75
CA THR A 230 -4.71 -14.61 -17.32
C THR A 230 -4.38 -13.17 -16.95
N ALA A 231 -5.40 -12.33 -16.79
CA ALA A 231 -5.22 -10.98 -16.28
C ALA A 231 -4.68 -11.03 -14.83
N ILE A 232 -3.51 -10.45 -14.61
CA ILE A 232 -2.86 -10.37 -13.31
C ILE A 232 -3.06 -8.93 -12.81
N PRO A 233 -3.48 -8.73 -11.54
CA PRO A 233 -3.62 -7.39 -10.99
C PRO A 233 -2.26 -6.67 -10.98
N PHE A 234 -2.20 -5.46 -11.53
CA PHE A 234 -0.94 -4.72 -11.66
C PHE A 234 -0.68 -3.79 -10.47
N GLY A 235 -1.75 -3.34 -9.79
CA GLY A 235 -1.66 -2.47 -8.62
C GLY A 235 -0.68 -2.93 -7.53
N PRO A 236 -0.70 -4.21 -7.11
CA PRO A 236 0.25 -4.74 -6.14
C PRO A 236 1.72 -4.57 -6.54
N PHE A 237 2.05 -4.70 -7.82
CA PHE A 237 3.42 -4.52 -8.31
C PHE A 237 3.84 -3.05 -8.32
N MET A 238 2.93 -2.14 -8.69
CA MET A 238 3.16 -0.70 -8.58
C MET A 238 3.47 -0.29 -7.14
N LEU A 239 2.64 -0.75 -6.19
CA LEU A 239 2.78 -0.46 -4.76
C LEU A 239 4.06 -1.06 -4.17
N THR A 240 4.38 -2.32 -4.51
CA THR A 240 5.61 -2.97 -4.07
C THR A 240 6.85 -2.30 -4.66
N GLY A 241 6.84 -1.97 -5.96
CA GLY A 241 7.91 -1.22 -6.61
C GLY A 241 8.15 0.15 -5.96
N THR A 242 7.06 0.85 -5.63
CA THR A 242 7.11 2.11 -4.88
C THR A 242 7.73 1.92 -3.50
N LEU A 243 7.31 0.91 -2.73
CA LEU A 243 7.87 0.65 -1.40
C LEU A 243 9.37 0.32 -1.47
N ILE A 244 9.79 -0.52 -2.43
CA ILE A 244 11.22 -0.83 -2.64
C ILE A 244 11.99 0.44 -3.03
N ALA A 245 11.46 1.25 -3.92
CA ALA A 245 12.10 2.51 -4.31
C ALA A 245 12.24 3.47 -3.11
N LEU A 246 11.23 3.58 -2.25
CA LEU A 246 11.29 4.38 -1.03
C LEU A 246 12.38 3.91 -0.07
N LEU A 247 12.50 2.59 0.15
CA LEU A 247 13.43 2.03 1.13
C LEU A 247 14.87 1.89 0.61
N ALA A 248 15.04 1.61 -0.67
CA ALA A 248 16.35 1.27 -1.26
C ALA A 248 16.72 2.08 -2.51
N GLY A 249 15.91 3.05 -2.93
CA GLY A 249 16.12 3.75 -4.20
C GLY A 249 17.39 4.58 -4.26
N ASN A 250 17.83 5.16 -3.15
CA ASN A 250 19.09 5.90 -3.09
C ASN A 250 20.29 4.96 -3.29
N GLN A 251 20.26 3.76 -2.69
CA GLN A 251 21.30 2.74 -2.86
C GLN A 251 21.30 2.21 -4.31
N LEU A 252 20.13 1.99 -4.89
CA LEU A 252 19.99 1.59 -6.29
C LEU A 252 20.55 2.65 -7.24
N THR A 253 20.28 3.92 -6.97
CA THR A 253 20.78 5.03 -7.76
C THR A 253 22.31 5.14 -7.67
N SER A 254 22.88 5.06 -6.47
CA SER A 254 24.33 5.12 -6.28
C SER A 254 25.04 3.93 -6.91
N TRP A 255 24.47 2.72 -6.77
CA TRP A 255 24.98 1.52 -7.44
C TRP A 255 24.97 1.69 -8.97
N TYR A 256 23.86 2.16 -9.53
CA TYR A 256 23.74 2.35 -10.98
C TYR A 256 24.74 3.36 -11.51
N LEU A 257 24.89 4.52 -10.84
CA LEU A 257 25.85 5.55 -11.26
C LEU A 257 27.30 5.06 -11.11
N GLY A 258 27.60 4.25 -10.09
CA GLY A 258 28.92 3.64 -9.89
C GLY A 258 29.31 2.62 -10.98
N LEU A 259 28.39 2.15 -11.82
CA LEU A 259 28.71 1.30 -12.97
C LEU A 259 29.34 2.09 -14.13
N PHE A 260 29.22 3.43 -14.13
CA PHE A 260 29.68 4.32 -15.20
C PHE A 260 30.81 5.26 -14.74
N SER A 261 31.20 5.20 -13.47
CA SER A 261 32.34 5.93 -12.89
C SER A 261 33.54 5.01 -12.69
#